data_b47b224d5a9fcf1cadb30547ce8ba17e
#
_entry.id   b47b224d5a9fcf1cadb30547ce8ba17e
#
_cell.length_a   1.000
_cell.length_b   1.000
_cell.length_c   1.000
_cell.angle_alpha   90.00
_cell.angle_beta   90.00
_cell.angle_gamma   90.00
#
_symmetry.space_group_name_H-M   'P 1'
#
loop_
_entity.id
_entity.type
_entity.pdbx_description
1 polymer ?
#
loop_
_entity_poly.entity_id
_entity_poly.type
_entity_poly.pdbx_seq_one_letter_code
_entity_poly.pdbx_strand_id
1 'polypeptide(L)'
;ANIVQGCYGSPTFPNAFCNNLIRNPATGPQAHMITDVFATYININKQKTRGYDLLARYDNDFAWGKLELEASFTYTTENFYLLFSNSAESGQTRDDLTGYIGYPELVGNLRAGLTRGDFTYTWFMDYVGETSNFDLDPTFTYQGFEGAQRDIWAEERLYHSVSLRYNQPKWSMLVGIRNVFNDEPPTVSTGVATRYGNIPAFATQYDLYGRTLFARFNYKF
;
A
#
# COMPACT_ATOMS: atom_id res chain seq x y z
N ALA A 1 -14.35 -17.78 -1.84
CA ALA A 1 -13.37 -18.63 -2.55
C ALA A 1 -12.65 -19.56 -1.56
N ASN A 2 -12.01 -19.04 -0.51
CA ASN A 2 -11.14 -19.79 0.41
C ASN A 2 -11.79 -20.99 1.12
N ILE A 3 -13.08 -20.90 1.50
CA ILE A 3 -13.80 -22.01 2.15
C ILE A 3 -14.00 -23.18 1.16
N VAL A 4 -14.40 -22.88 -0.07
CA VAL A 4 -14.58 -23.90 -1.11
C VAL A 4 -13.24 -24.55 -1.43
N GLN A 5 -12.20 -23.76 -1.59
CA GLN A 5 -10.83 -24.24 -1.84
C GLN A 5 -10.30 -25.08 -0.68
N GLY A 6 -10.52 -24.65 0.57
CA GLY A 6 -10.15 -25.42 1.75
C GLY A 6 -10.89 -26.75 1.87
N CYS A 7 -12.16 -26.83 1.45
CA CYS A 7 -12.92 -28.07 1.44
C CYS A 7 -12.39 -29.08 0.40
N TYR A 8 -12.09 -28.63 -0.83
CA TYR A 8 -11.73 -29.53 -1.94
C TYR A 8 -10.22 -29.66 -2.19
N GLY A 9 -9.44 -28.64 -1.82
CA GLY A 9 -8.00 -28.64 -2.01
C GLY A 9 -7.22 -29.38 -0.92
N SER A 10 -7.88 -29.89 0.12
CA SER A 10 -7.24 -30.64 1.19
C SER A 10 -7.17 -32.14 0.85
N PRO A 11 -6.08 -32.85 1.17
CA PRO A 11 -5.97 -34.28 0.97
C PRO A 11 -6.98 -35.08 1.83
N THR A 12 -7.47 -34.48 2.92
CA THR A 12 -8.55 -35.02 3.74
C THR A 12 -9.89 -34.45 3.32
N PHE A 13 -10.70 -35.25 2.63
CA PHE A 13 -12.05 -34.89 2.24
C PHE A 13 -13.03 -35.95 2.76
N PRO A 14 -14.18 -35.55 3.39
CA PRO A 14 -14.53 -34.18 3.80
C PRO A 14 -13.73 -33.70 5.01
N ASN A 15 -13.63 -32.39 5.19
CA ASN A 15 -12.95 -31.73 6.31
C ASN A 15 -13.81 -30.62 6.93
N ALA A 16 -13.28 -29.92 7.94
CA ALA A 16 -14.02 -28.87 8.67
C ALA A 16 -14.54 -27.72 7.78
N PHE A 17 -13.85 -27.40 6.67
CA PHE A 17 -14.30 -26.37 5.74
C PHE A 17 -15.56 -26.79 5.00
N CYS A 18 -15.74 -28.10 4.74
CA CYS A 18 -16.91 -28.62 4.05
C CYS A 18 -18.21 -28.42 4.84
N ASN A 19 -18.14 -28.30 6.16
CA ASN A 19 -19.30 -28.02 7.03
C ASN A 19 -19.84 -26.58 6.83
N ASN A 20 -19.08 -25.70 6.21
CA ASN A 20 -19.51 -24.33 5.89
C ASN A 20 -20.13 -24.22 4.48
N LEU A 21 -20.47 -25.34 3.84
CA LEU A 21 -21.11 -25.40 2.53
C LEU A 21 -22.45 -26.09 2.62
N ILE A 22 -23.49 -25.46 2.09
CA ILE A 22 -24.77 -26.12 1.85
C ILE A 22 -24.85 -26.52 0.38
N ARG A 23 -25.39 -27.72 0.13
CA ARG A 23 -25.53 -28.28 -1.19
C ARG A 23 -26.94 -28.78 -1.43
N ASN A 24 -27.31 -28.77 -2.70
CA ASN A 24 -28.50 -29.48 -3.14
C ASN A 24 -28.39 -31.01 -2.86
N PRO A 25 -29.51 -31.69 -2.65
CA PRO A 25 -29.53 -33.15 -2.56
C PRO A 25 -28.81 -33.82 -3.74
N ALA A 26 -28.42 -35.09 -3.52
CA ALA A 26 -27.76 -35.90 -4.55
C ALA A 26 -28.64 -36.24 -5.75
N THR A 27 -29.94 -36.02 -5.63
CA THR A 27 -30.92 -36.30 -6.66
C THR A 27 -31.72 -35.05 -7.02
N GLY A 28 -32.09 -34.90 -8.29
CA GLY A 28 -32.89 -33.79 -8.78
C GLY A 28 -32.07 -32.79 -9.65
N PRO A 29 -32.73 -31.70 -10.09
CA PRO A 29 -32.07 -30.67 -10.84
C PRO A 29 -30.94 -30.04 -10.02
N GLN A 30 -29.76 -29.84 -10.65
CA GLN A 30 -28.58 -29.25 -10.00
C GLN A 30 -28.09 -30.03 -8.76
N ALA A 31 -28.08 -31.36 -8.83
CA ALA A 31 -27.57 -32.23 -7.77
C ALA A 31 -26.15 -31.82 -7.34
N HIS A 32 -25.89 -31.83 -6.04
CA HIS A 32 -24.62 -31.44 -5.41
C HIS A 32 -24.15 -29.99 -5.62
N MET A 33 -24.92 -29.15 -6.30
CA MET A 33 -24.55 -27.73 -6.47
C MET A 33 -24.47 -27.05 -5.10
N ILE A 34 -23.41 -26.25 -4.89
CA ILE A 34 -23.27 -25.42 -3.70
C ILE A 34 -24.30 -24.29 -3.79
N THR A 35 -25.20 -24.21 -2.81
CA THR A 35 -26.21 -23.16 -2.71
C THR A 35 -25.78 -22.04 -1.79
N ASP A 36 -25.07 -22.36 -0.72
CA ASP A 36 -24.64 -21.39 0.27
C ASP A 36 -23.24 -21.68 0.74
N VAL A 37 -22.51 -20.60 1.04
CA VAL A 37 -21.18 -20.63 1.63
C VAL A 37 -21.18 -19.73 2.86
N PHE A 38 -21.00 -20.29 4.03
CA PHE A 38 -20.89 -19.54 5.28
C PHE A 38 -19.46 -19.00 5.42
N ALA A 39 -19.27 -17.74 5.10
CA ALA A 39 -17.99 -17.05 5.27
C ALA A 39 -17.81 -16.68 6.75
N THR A 40 -17.10 -17.50 7.50
CA THR A 40 -16.70 -17.24 8.88
C THR A 40 -15.29 -16.69 8.94
N TYR A 41 -14.96 -16.00 10.04
CA TYR A 41 -13.56 -15.60 10.30
C TYR A 41 -12.73 -16.86 10.55
N ILE A 42 -11.57 -16.91 9.87
CA ILE A 42 -10.57 -17.96 10.07
C ILE A 42 -9.27 -17.31 10.55
N ASN A 43 -8.54 -17.98 11.40
CA ASN A 43 -7.21 -17.54 11.76
C ASN A 43 -6.27 -17.80 10.58
N ILE A 44 -5.47 -16.78 10.22
CA ILE A 44 -4.38 -16.93 9.26
C ILE A 44 -3.36 -17.89 9.87
N ASN A 45 -2.99 -18.94 9.14
CA ASN A 45 -2.08 -19.95 9.63
C ASN A 45 -0.66 -19.41 9.84
N LYS A 46 -0.18 -18.60 8.91
CA LYS A 46 1.15 -17.97 8.99
C LYS A 46 1.16 -16.66 8.22
N GLN A 47 1.67 -15.63 8.87
CA GLN A 47 2.08 -14.38 8.22
C GLN A 47 3.53 -14.10 8.59
N LYS A 48 4.30 -13.59 7.63
CA LYS A 48 5.70 -13.25 7.85
C LYS A 48 6.07 -12.00 7.08
N THR A 49 6.71 -11.08 7.77
CA THR A 49 7.31 -9.88 7.19
C THR A 49 8.75 -9.81 7.64
N ARG A 50 9.64 -9.50 6.72
CA ARG A 50 11.06 -9.25 6.95
C ARG A 50 11.51 -8.03 6.17
N GLY A 51 12.46 -7.31 6.71
CA GLY A 51 13.01 -6.14 6.05
C GLY A 51 14.12 -5.49 6.84
N TYR A 52 14.50 -4.33 6.40
CA TYR A 52 15.50 -3.48 7.02
C TYR A 52 14.93 -2.07 7.18
N ASP A 53 15.10 -1.51 8.38
CA ASP A 53 14.77 -0.13 8.67
C ASP A 53 16.06 0.66 8.82
N LEU A 54 16.16 1.77 8.10
CA LEU A 54 17.21 2.76 8.22
C LEU A 54 16.64 4.02 8.83
N LEU A 55 17.17 4.41 9.99
CA LEU A 55 16.88 5.69 10.61
C LEU A 55 18.18 6.47 10.74
N ALA A 56 18.27 7.65 10.15
CA ALA A 56 19.41 8.53 10.24
C ALA A 56 18.96 9.92 10.71
N ARG A 57 19.68 10.46 11.69
CA ARG A 57 19.46 11.81 12.21
C ARG A 57 20.78 12.54 12.30
N TYR A 58 20.74 13.80 11.89
CA TYR A 58 21.86 14.72 12.00
C TYR A 58 21.33 16.08 12.43
N ASP A 59 21.91 16.65 13.44
CA ASP A 59 21.67 18.03 13.83
C ASP A 59 22.99 18.73 14.17
N ASN A 60 23.11 19.97 13.76
CA ASN A 60 24.29 20.78 14.05
C ASN A 60 23.96 22.27 13.98
N ASP A 61 24.62 23.02 14.83
CA ASP A 61 24.58 24.48 14.85
C ASP A 61 25.74 25.04 14.06
N PHE A 62 25.39 25.80 13.02
CA PHE A 62 26.36 26.53 12.17
C PHE A 62 26.22 28.04 12.40
N ALA A 63 27.23 28.80 11.99
CA ALA A 63 27.18 30.27 12.08
C ALA A 63 25.98 30.90 11.33
N TRP A 64 25.45 30.21 10.34
CA TRP A 64 24.34 30.67 9.51
C TRP A 64 22.97 30.10 9.97
N GLY A 65 22.90 29.19 10.95
CA GLY A 65 21.68 28.63 11.50
C GLY A 65 21.83 27.17 11.91
N LYS A 66 20.80 26.62 12.55
CA LYS A 66 20.73 25.22 12.95
C LYS A 66 20.16 24.38 11.82
N LEU A 67 20.88 23.34 11.40
CA LEU A 67 20.45 22.35 10.41
C LEU A 67 20.04 21.07 11.12
N GLU A 68 18.86 20.56 10.77
CA GLU A 68 18.32 19.27 11.22
C GLU A 68 17.97 18.42 10.01
N LEU A 69 18.52 17.21 9.92
CA LEU A 69 18.20 16.24 8.89
C LEU A 69 17.70 14.97 9.55
N GLU A 70 16.63 14.41 9.03
CA GLU A 70 16.06 13.14 9.46
C GLU A 70 15.65 12.33 8.24
N ALA A 71 16.11 11.09 8.18
CA ALA A 71 15.75 10.15 7.12
C ALA A 71 15.25 8.87 7.76
N SER A 72 14.16 8.32 7.23
CA SER A 72 13.61 7.02 7.63
C SER A 72 13.23 6.27 6.37
N PHE A 73 13.79 5.06 6.19
CA PHE A 73 13.51 4.19 5.05
C PHE A 73 13.28 2.78 5.55
N THR A 74 12.28 2.12 5.00
CA THR A 74 11.97 0.70 5.22
C THR A 74 12.09 -0.03 3.90
N TYR A 75 12.95 -1.05 3.86
CA TYR A 75 13.08 -1.97 2.74
C TYR A 75 12.55 -3.35 3.15
N THR A 76 11.41 -3.76 2.58
CA THR A 76 10.74 -5.02 2.83
C THR A 76 11.26 -6.08 1.86
N THR A 77 11.92 -7.11 2.38
CA THR A 77 12.49 -8.21 1.58
C THR A 77 11.57 -9.41 1.47
N GLU A 78 10.60 -9.54 2.38
CA GLU A 78 9.66 -10.64 2.40
C GLU A 78 8.37 -10.19 3.10
N ASN A 79 7.23 -10.38 2.45
CA ASN A 79 5.91 -10.17 3.04
C ASN A 79 4.93 -11.17 2.44
N PHE A 80 4.55 -12.19 3.20
CA PHE A 80 3.61 -13.19 2.72
C PHE A 80 2.65 -13.67 3.79
N TYR A 81 1.57 -14.28 3.37
CA TYR A 81 0.69 -15.04 4.24
C TYR A 81 0.33 -16.42 3.66
N LEU A 82 0.02 -17.35 4.56
CA LEU A 82 -0.51 -18.67 4.27
C LEU A 82 -1.83 -18.83 5.04
N LEU A 83 -2.92 -19.04 4.34
CA LEU A 83 -4.22 -19.25 4.98
C LEU A 83 -4.36 -20.65 5.58
N PHE A 84 -3.76 -21.66 4.96
CA PHE A 84 -3.87 -23.06 5.37
C PHE A 84 -2.49 -23.67 5.66
N SER A 85 -2.45 -24.62 6.62
CA SER A 85 -1.19 -25.20 7.10
C SER A 85 -0.44 -26.03 6.04
N ASN A 86 -1.17 -26.62 5.09
CA ASN A 86 -0.62 -27.48 4.04
C ASN A 86 -0.95 -26.89 2.67
N SER A 87 -0.30 -25.78 2.32
CA SER A 87 -0.54 -25.09 1.05
C SER A 87 -0.32 -26.00 -0.17
N ALA A 88 0.69 -26.88 -0.13
CA ALA A 88 0.96 -27.83 -1.21
C ALA A 88 -0.16 -28.87 -1.39
N GLU A 89 -0.81 -29.27 -0.30
CA GLU A 89 -1.88 -30.26 -0.30
C GLU A 89 -3.28 -29.66 -0.53
N SER A 90 -3.44 -28.37 -0.22
CA SER A 90 -4.70 -27.63 -0.47
C SER A 90 -4.76 -26.97 -1.84
N GLY A 91 -3.71 -27.11 -2.66
CA GLY A 91 -3.61 -26.39 -3.94
C GLY A 91 -3.50 -24.87 -3.81
N GLN A 92 -3.33 -24.38 -2.58
CA GLN A 92 -3.16 -22.96 -2.32
C GLN A 92 -1.67 -22.62 -2.31
N THR A 93 -1.30 -21.68 -3.14
CA THR A 93 0.06 -21.12 -3.15
C THR A 93 0.21 -20.11 -2.00
N ARG A 94 1.43 -19.92 -1.57
CA ARG A 94 1.84 -18.82 -0.71
C ARG A 94 1.53 -17.50 -1.42
N ASP A 95 0.70 -16.65 -0.80
CA ASP A 95 0.44 -15.32 -1.32
C ASP A 95 1.59 -14.40 -0.90
N ASP A 96 2.49 -14.12 -1.84
CA ASP A 96 3.58 -13.17 -1.67
C ASP A 96 3.07 -11.77 -2.02
N LEU A 97 3.18 -10.86 -1.07
CA LEU A 97 2.73 -9.49 -1.20
C LEU A 97 3.88 -8.51 -1.46
N THR A 98 5.13 -8.99 -1.47
CA THR A 98 6.30 -8.13 -1.63
C THR A 98 6.30 -7.47 -3.01
N GLY A 99 6.26 -6.14 -3.07
CA GLY A 99 6.17 -5.41 -4.33
C GLY A 99 4.77 -5.40 -4.97
N TYR A 100 3.75 -6.03 -4.31
CA TYR A 100 2.38 -5.95 -4.77
C TYR A 100 1.78 -4.57 -4.47
N ILE A 101 0.75 -4.16 -5.23
CA ILE A 101 0.05 -2.89 -4.98
C ILE A 101 -0.43 -2.83 -3.53
N GLY A 102 -0.02 -1.77 -2.83
CA GLY A 102 -0.26 -1.60 -1.39
C GLY A 102 0.86 -2.12 -0.50
N TYR A 103 1.85 -2.82 -1.05
CA TYR A 103 2.98 -3.40 -0.32
C TYR A 103 4.32 -3.12 -1.02
N PRO A 104 4.69 -1.86 -1.23
CA PRO A 104 5.94 -1.50 -1.90
C PRO A 104 7.15 -2.09 -1.14
N GLU A 105 8.17 -2.49 -1.87
CA GLU A 105 9.41 -2.97 -1.26
C GLU A 105 10.15 -1.86 -0.52
N LEU A 106 10.15 -0.66 -1.05
CA LEU A 106 10.84 0.49 -0.47
C LEU A 106 9.88 1.65 -0.24
N VAL A 107 9.83 2.11 1.00
CA VAL A 107 9.16 3.36 1.38
C VAL A 107 10.08 4.17 2.25
N GLY A 108 9.91 5.48 2.26
CA GLY A 108 10.70 6.30 3.15
C GLY A 108 10.34 7.76 3.13
N ASN A 109 10.95 8.49 4.04
CA ASN A 109 10.82 9.94 4.08
C ASN A 109 12.16 10.59 4.44
N LEU A 110 12.30 11.82 4.01
CA LEU A 110 13.42 12.69 4.34
C LEU A 110 12.87 14.04 4.77
N ARG A 111 13.38 14.53 5.90
CA ARG A 111 13.08 15.87 6.41
C ARG A 111 14.36 16.66 6.55
N ALA A 112 14.39 17.86 5.99
CA ALA A 112 15.45 18.83 6.22
C ALA A 112 14.85 20.12 6.83
N GLY A 113 15.35 20.50 7.98
CA GLY A 113 14.94 21.70 8.71
C GLY A 113 16.12 22.66 8.86
N LEU A 114 15.90 23.94 8.53
CA LEU A 114 16.87 25.01 8.78
C LEU A 114 16.23 26.07 9.66
N THR A 115 16.77 26.27 10.84
CA THR A 115 16.37 27.34 11.75
C THR A 115 17.38 28.48 11.75
N ARG A 116 16.91 29.69 11.45
CA ARG A 116 17.72 30.91 11.47
C ARG A 116 16.92 32.04 12.13
N GLY A 117 17.37 32.48 13.30
CA GLY A 117 16.63 33.43 14.13
C GLY A 117 15.23 32.87 14.45
N ASP A 118 14.20 33.67 14.20
CA ASP A 118 12.80 33.29 14.47
C ASP A 118 12.18 32.41 13.38
N PHE A 119 12.90 32.15 12.29
CA PHE A 119 12.39 31.39 11.15
C PHE A 119 12.89 29.95 11.15
N THR A 120 11.98 29.02 10.83
CA THR A 120 12.32 27.62 10.54
C THR A 120 11.76 27.26 9.16
N TYR A 121 12.65 26.94 8.24
CA TYR A 121 12.36 26.41 6.93
C TYR A 121 12.36 24.88 7.02
N THR A 122 11.35 24.21 6.46
CA THR A 122 11.31 22.74 6.42
C THR A 122 11.02 22.30 5.00
N TRP A 123 11.83 21.39 4.51
CA TRP A 123 11.54 20.58 3.34
C TRP A 123 11.30 19.14 3.78
N PHE A 124 10.30 18.53 3.20
CA PHE A 124 9.92 17.16 3.48
C PHE A 124 9.67 16.43 2.16
N MET A 125 10.15 15.19 2.08
CA MET A 125 9.99 14.31 0.95
C MET A 125 9.43 12.98 1.43
N ASP A 126 8.38 12.49 0.77
CA ASP A 126 7.87 11.14 0.90
C ASP A 126 8.20 10.35 -0.36
N TYR A 127 8.70 9.13 -0.18
CA TYR A 127 9.01 8.20 -1.25
C TYR A 127 8.14 6.95 -1.11
N VAL A 128 7.50 6.57 -2.19
CA VAL A 128 6.78 5.31 -2.36
C VAL A 128 7.38 4.60 -3.56
N GLY A 129 7.97 3.43 -3.33
CA GLY A 129 8.57 2.60 -4.38
C GLY A 129 7.55 2.03 -5.35
N GLU A 130 8.02 1.61 -6.49
CA GLU A 130 7.24 0.92 -7.51
C GLU A 130 6.53 -0.30 -6.95
N THR A 131 5.31 -0.55 -7.42
CA THR A 131 4.51 -1.74 -7.11
C THR A 131 3.85 -2.29 -8.36
N SER A 132 3.44 -3.55 -8.34
CA SER A 132 2.80 -4.19 -9.48
C SER A 132 1.61 -5.05 -9.07
N ASN A 133 0.63 -5.13 -9.94
CA ASN A 133 -0.44 -6.13 -9.88
C ASN A 133 -0.05 -7.34 -10.75
N PHE A 134 0.99 -8.07 -10.33
CA PHE A 134 1.57 -9.18 -11.09
C PHE A 134 0.67 -10.42 -11.21
N ASP A 135 -0.49 -10.43 -10.56
CA ASP A 135 -1.52 -11.47 -10.76
C ASP A 135 -2.26 -11.30 -12.10
N LEU A 136 -2.15 -10.11 -12.72
CA LEU A 136 -2.77 -9.83 -13.99
C LEU A 136 -1.78 -10.06 -15.13
N ASP A 137 -2.25 -10.71 -16.20
CA ASP A 137 -1.48 -10.84 -17.44
C ASP A 137 -1.35 -9.47 -18.14
N PRO A 138 -0.16 -8.90 -18.25
CA PRO A 138 0.06 -7.61 -18.91
C PRO A 138 -0.10 -7.67 -20.43
N THR A 139 -0.02 -8.86 -21.03
CA THR A 139 -0.15 -9.06 -22.49
C THR A 139 -1.60 -9.12 -22.94
N PHE A 140 -2.53 -9.26 -22.01
CA PHE A 140 -3.95 -9.31 -22.30
C PHE A 140 -4.42 -7.99 -22.91
N THR A 141 -5.00 -8.06 -24.10
CA THR A 141 -5.60 -6.91 -24.78
C THR A 141 -7.10 -6.84 -24.50
N TYR A 142 -7.58 -5.65 -24.16
CA TYR A 142 -9.03 -5.44 -23.96
C TYR A 142 -9.77 -5.57 -25.27
N GLN A 143 -10.71 -6.53 -25.37
CA GLN A 143 -11.50 -6.82 -26.56
C GLN A 143 -10.68 -7.03 -27.84
N GLY A 144 -9.41 -7.43 -27.73
CA GLY A 144 -8.54 -7.68 -28.88
C GLY A 144 -8.00 -6.42 -29.58
N PHE A 145 -8.20 -5.23 -29.02
CA PHE A 145 -7.65 -4.00 -29.59
C PHE A 145 -6.16 -3.86 -29.29
N GLU A 146 -5.34 -3.66 -30.33
CA GLU A 146 -3.93 -3.33 -30.17
C GLU A 146 -3.75 -2.03 -29.36
N GLY A 147 -2.75 -2.00 -28.48
CA GLY A 147 -2.48 -0.86 -27.60
C GLY A 147 -3.45 -0.71 -26.43
N ALA A 148 -4.43 -1.60 -26.27
CA ALA A 148 -5.34 -1.63 -25.14
C ALA A 148 -4.91 -2.66 -24.08
N GLN A 149 -3.62 -2.72 -23.80
CA GLN A 149 -3.02 -3.62 -22.81
C GLN A 149 -3.33 -3.15 -21.39
N ARG A 150 -3.20 -4.06 -20.42
CA ARG A 150 -3.29 -3.74 -19.01
C ARG A 150 -2.02 -3.03 -18.56
N ASP A 151 -2.21 -1.96 -17.83
CA ASP A 151 -1.14 -1.36 -17.06
C ASP A 151 -1.15 -1.99 -15.66
N ILE A 152 -0.14 -2.78 -15.37
CA ILE A 152 -0.02 -3.49 -14.08
C ILE A 152 1.00 -2.84 -13.16
N TRP A 153 1.73 -1.82 -13.60
CA TRP A 153 2.79 -1.16 -12.86
C TRP A 153 2.34 0.18 -12.29
N ALA A 154 2.43 0.33 -10.98
CA ALA A 154 2.34 1.61 -10.32
C ALA A 154 3.75 2.14 -10.10
N GLU A 155 4.15 3.11 -10.91
CA GLU A 155 5.46 3.74 -10.86
C GLU A 155 5.75 4.34 -9.47
N GLU A 156 7.02 4.46 -9.12
CA GLU A 156 7.46 5.15 -7.92
C GLU A 156 6.96 6.60 -7.86
N ARG A 157 6.77 7.12 -6.65
CA ARG A 157 6.38 8.51 -6.43
C ARG A 157 7.24 9.17 -5.37
N LEU A 158 7.55 10.44 -5.64
CA LEU A 158 8.28 11.34 -4.77
C LEU A 158 7.44 12.59 -4.51
N TYR A 159 6.90 12.73 -3.32
CA TYR A 159 6.11 13.90 -2.94
C TYR A 159 6.96 14.88 -2.15
N HIS A 160 7.04 16.11 -2.61
CA HIS A 160 7.80 17.17 -1.96
C HIS A 160 6.87 18.18 -1.29
N SER A 161 7.19 18.54 -0.06
CA SER A 161 6.45 19.54 0.71
C SER A 161 7.41 20.56 1.31
N VAL A 162 7.00 21.80 1.39
CA VAL A 162 7.79 22.87 2.00
C VAL A 162 6.96 23.65 3.00
N SER A 163 7.59 24.14 4.05
CA SER A 163 6.94 25.03 5.00
C SER A 163 7.90 26.04 5.61
N LEU A 164 7.32 27.16 6.04
CA LEU A 164 7.98 28.20 6.77
C LEU A 164 7.24 28.45 8.08
N ARG A 165 7.94 28.34 9.18
CA ARG A 165 7.46 28.71 10.51
C ARG A 165 8.14 30.00 10.95
N TYR A 166 7.34 30.92 11.50
CA TYR A 166 7.83 32.10 12.21
C TYR A 166 7.44 32.00 13.68
N ASN A 167 8.41 32.09 14.58
CA ASN A 167 8.20 31.95 16.01
C ASN A 167 8.45 33.26 16.73
N GLN A 168 7.49 33.64 17.56
CA GLN A 168 7.61 34.74 18.52
C GLN A 168 7.30 34.25 19.94
N PRO A 169 7.69 34.97 21.01
CA PRO A 169 7.48 34.51 22.38
C PRO A 169 6.04 34.15 22.73
N LYS A 170 5.06 34.90 22.17
CA LYS A 170 3.63 34.69 22.47
C LYS A 170 2.84 34.08 21.32
N TRP A 171 3.39 33.97 20.13
CA TRP A 171 2.66 33.42 19.00
C TRP A 171 3.60 32.78 17.98
N SER A 172 3.07 31.89 17.17
CA SER A 172 3.76 31.35 16.00
C SER A 172 2.84 31.16 14.83
N MET A 173 3.37 31.31 13.63
CA MET A 173 2.68 31.08 12.38
C MET A 173 3.47 30.07 11.55
N LEU A 174 2.77 29.12 10.97
CA LEU A 174 3.28 28.15 10.02
C LEU A 174 2.49 28.28 8.73
N VAL A 175 3.17 28.39 7.61
CA VAL A 175 2.57 28.31 6.26
C VAL A 175 3.35 27.29 5.44
N GLY A 176 2.67 26.62 4.51
CA GLY A 176 3.36 25.64 3.68
C GLY A 176 2.53 25.15 2.50
N ILE A 177 3.19 24.36 1.69
CA ILE A 177 2.66 23.72 0.49
C ILE A 177 2.99 22.23 0.58
N ARG A 178 1.97 21.39 0.53
CA ARG A 178 2.14 19.96 0.31
C ARG A 178 2.14 19.69 -1.19
N ASN A 179 2.84 18.64 -1.59
CA ASN A 179 2.93 18.20 -2.98
C ASN A 179 3.22 19.38 -3.92
N VAL A 180 4.39 20.00 -3.75
CA VAL A 180 4.78 21.24 -4.45
C VAL A 180 4.70 21.08 -5.97
N PHE A 181 5.04 19.91 -6.50
CA PHE A 181 5.07 19.63 -7.93
C PHE A 181 3.71 19.20 -8.49
N ASN A 182 2.72 18.95 -7.60
CA ASN A 182 1.40 18.46 -7.95
C ASN A 182 1.46 17.08 -8.64
N ASP A 183 2.31 16.20 -8.11
CA ASP A 183 2.44 14.84 -8.62
C ASP A 183 1.17 14.04 -8.33
N GLU A 184 0.62 13.44 -9.36
CA GLU A 184 -0.59 12.64 -9.27
C GLU A 184 -0.26 11.19 -8.88
N PRO A 185 -1.18 10.47 -8.21
CA PRO A 185 -1.00 9.06 -7.95
C PRO A 185 -0.92 8.27 -9.27
N PRO A 186 -0.16 7.17 -9.31
CA PRO A 186 -0.14 6.31 -10.48
C PRO A 186 -1.49 5.63 -10.69
N THR A 187 -1.80 5.30 -11.94
CA THR A 187 -3.02 4.57 -12.31
C THR A 187 -2.67 3.20 -12.86
N VAL A 188 -3.39 2.17 -12.42
CA VAL A 188 -3.14 0.78 -12.83
C VAL A 188 -4.44 0.06 -13.16
N SER A 189 -4.36 -0.99 -13.96
CA SER A 189 -5.48 -1.89 -14.21
C SER A 189 -5.72 -2.76 -12.97
N THR A 190 -6.93 -2.73 -12.42
CA THR A 190 -7.28 -3.43 -11.17
C THR A 190 -8.04 -4.72 -11.37
N GLY A 191 -8.35 -5.10 -12.61
CA GLY A 191 -9.11 -6.32 -12.89
C GLY A 191 -9.21 -6.66 -14.36
N VAL A 192 -9.83 -7.81 -14.62
CA VAL A 192 -9.96 -8.38 -15.99
C VAL A 192 -10.80 -7.54 -16.94
N ALA A 193 -11.66 -6.67 -16.44
CA ALA A 193 -12.59 -5.86 -17.23
C ALA A 193 -12.15 -4.40 -17.40
N THR A 194 -11.08 -3.97 -16.76
CA THR A 194 -10.62 -2.58 -16.83
C THR A 194 -9.56 -2.41 -17.91
N ARG A 195 -9.84 -1.58 -18.90
CA ARG A 195 -8.90 -1.16 -19.94
C ARG A 195 -7.95 -0.08 -19.43
N TYR A 196 -8.52 0.88 -18.71
CA TYR A 196 -7.78 2.00 -18.14
C TYR A 196 -7.47 1.72 -16.68
N GLY A 197 -6.30 2.20 -16.25
CA GLY A 197 -5.91 2.14 -14.87
C GLY A 197 -6.85 2.94 -13.97
N ASN A 198 -7.06 2.40 -12.78
CA ASN A 198 -7.61 3.14 -11.65
C ASN A 198 -6.46 3.52 -10.71
N ILE A 199 -6.71 4.48 -9.83
CA ILE A 199 -5.79 4.73 -8.72
C ILE A 199 -5.58 3.41 -7.96
N PRO A 200 -4.34 3.04 -7.57
CA PRO A 200 -4.07 1.82 -6.84
C PRO A 200 -4.98 1.66 -5.63
N ALA A 201 -5.44 0.43 -5.36
CA ALA A 201 -6.47 0.13 -4.37
C ALA A 201 -6.13 0.62 -2.95
N PHE A 202 -4.84 0.72 -2.60
CA PHE A 202 -4.35 1.27 -1.33
C PHE A 202 -3.93 2.73 -1.49
N ALA A 203 -4.90 3.56 -1.84
CA ALA A 203 -4.73 4.98 -2.08
C ALA A 203 -4.09 5.76 -0.91
N THR A 204 -4.09 5.20 0.31
CA THR A 204 -3.43 5.81 1.48
C THR A 204 -1.93 5.97 1.35
N GLN A 205 -1.29 5.29 0.40
CA GLN A 205 0.12 5.42 0.10
C GLN A 205 0.44 6.62 -0.79
N TYR A 206 -0.55 7.17 -1.48
CA TYR A 206 -0.39 8.21 -2.47
C TYR A 206 -1.17 9.47 -2.10
N ASP A 207 -0.65 10.63 -2.51
CA ASP A 207 -1.34 11.90 -2.35
C ASP A 207 -2.47 12.05 -3.38
N LEU A 208 -3.72 11.91 -2.91
CA LEU A 208 -4.93 12.06 -3.73
C LEU A 208 -5.40 13.51 -3.88
N TYR A 209 -4.89 14.41 -3.04
CA TYR A 209 -5.38 15.80 -2.99
C TYR A 209 -4.59 16.73 -3.91
N GLY A 210 -3.39 16.31 -4.31
CA GLY A 210 -2.48 17.15 -5.07
C GLY A 210 -1.95 18.33 -4.26
N ARG A 211 -1.56 19.38 -4.95
CA ARG A 211 -0.97 20.56 -4.31
C ARG A 211 -1.95 21.22 -3.35
N THR A 212 -1.57 21.28 -2.07
CA THR A 212 -2.41 21.83 -1.01
C THR A 212 -1.65 22.88 -0.21
N LEU A 213 -2.27 24.06 -0.08
CA LEU A 213 -1.78 25.11 0.81
C LEU A 213 -2.32 24.90 2.22
N PHE A 214 -1.49 25.13 3.21
CA PHE A 214 -1.90 25.08 4.61
C PHE A 214 -1.30 26.24 5.41
N ALA A 215 -2.04 26.67 6.44
CA ALA A 215 -1.58 27.64 7.42
C ALA A 215 -2.05 27.27 8.82
N ARG A 216 -1.22 27.54 9.82
CA ARG A 216 -1.55 27.37 11.23
C ARG A 216 -1.06 28.57 12.03
N PHE A 217 -1.92 29.10 12.88
CA PHE A 217 -1.58 30.14 13.85
C PHE A 217 -1.78 29.63 15.26
N ASN A 218 -0.78 29.85 16.13
CA ASN A 218 -0.87 29.49 17.55
C ASN A 218 -0.58 30.74 18.39
N TYR A 219 -1.36 30.93 19.46
CA TYR A 219 -1.17 32.02 20.42
C TYR A 219 -1.14 31.43 21.83
N LYS A 220 -0.22 31.97 22.67
CA LYS A 220 -0.10 31.58 24.10
C LYS A 220 -0.63 32.76 24.92
N PHE A 221 -1.65 32.50 25.71
CA PHE A 221 -2.24 33.46 26.66
C PHE A 221 -1.34 33.66 27.87
#